data_183089c0b3c26d953e65b83978a7c49b
#
_entry.id   183089c0b3c26d953e65b83978a7c49b
#
_cell.length_a   1.000
_cell.length_b   1.000
_cell.length_c   1.000
_cell.angle_alpha   90.00
_cell.angle_beta   90.00
_cell.angle_gamma   90.00
#
_symmetry.space_group_name_H-M   'P 1'
#
loop_
_entity.id
_entity.type
_entity.pdbx_description
1 polymer ?
#
loop_
_entity_poly.entity_id
_entity_poly.type
_entity_poly.pdbx_seq_one_letter_code
_entity_poly.pdbx_strand_id
1 'polypeptide(L)'
;MSGKTIVVLATLDTKGREAQYLREQIEKFGDKALVVDTGVTGAPGTHPDVTREAVAEAGGMPLAKILEHPSREVAAPVMAEGATKIVTRLAAEGKVHGIVAMGGTQGTTLSTKVMRALPYGFPKVMVSTMASGNVAPWVDIRDVTMMFSVTDIMGLNPVMRKILANAAGAVCGMAGVEVTLERREKPLVAITTVGITTQGAMKAAEVLEAAGYETITFHAI
;
A
#
# COMPACT_ATOMS: atom_id res chain seq x y z
N MET A 1 4.57 15.00 19.38
CA MET A 1 4.12 14.76 17.99
C MET A 1 2.79 14.02 18.08
N SER A 2 1.73 14.48 17.42
CA SER A 2 0.48 13.72 17.37
C SER A 2 0.76 12.42 16.62
N GLY A 3 0.45 11.26 17.20
CA GLY A 3 0.67 9.96 16.56
C GLY A 3 -0.03 9.90 15.20
N LYS A 4 0.67 9.38 14.21
CA LYS A 4 0.12 9.13 12.87
C LYS A 4 -0.82 7.93 12.94
N THR A 5 -1.72 7.77 11.97
CA THR A 5 -2.60 6.59 11.87
C THR A 5 -2.20 5.79 10.64
N ILE A 6 -1.86 4.52 10.84
CA ILE A 6 -1.40 3.60 9.79
C ILE A 6 -2.49 2.55 9.53
N VAL A 7 -2.90 2.41 8.28
CA VAL A 7 -3.81 1.34 7.88
C VAL A 7 -3.06 0.01 7.86
N VAL A 8 -3.62 -1.00 8.54
CA VAL A 8 -3.21 -2.41 8.42
C VAL A 8 -4.27 -3.12 7.59
N LEU A 9 -3.95 -3.43 6.34
CA LEU A 9 -4.88 -4.09 5.41
C LEU A 9 -4.57 -5.58 5.32
N ALA A 10 -5.51 -6.44 5.70
CA ALA A 10 -5.30 -7.89 5.72
C ALA A 10 -6.60 -8.68 5.62
N THR A 11 -6.50 -9.94 5.19
CA THR A 11 -7.56 -10.95 5.29
C THR A 11 -7.52 -11.56 6.68
N LEU A 12 -8.35 -11.04 7.61
CA LEU A 12 -8.26 -11.40 9.02
C LEU A 12 -8.71 -12.83 9.34
N ASP A 13 -9.44 -13.46 8.46
CA ASP A 13 -9.80 -14.90 8.54
C ASP A 13 -8.57 -15.81 8.45
N THR A 14 -7.51 -15.40 7.77
CA THR A 14 -6.29 -16.17 7.57
C THR A 14 -5.03 -15.54 8.14
N LYS A 15 -5.01 -14.22 8.32
CA LYS A 15 -3.85 -13.42 8.74
C LYS A 15 -4.11 -12.56 10.00
N GLY A 16 -5.14 -12.91 10.78
CA GLY A 16 -5.52 -12.13 11.94
C GLY A 16 -4.43 -12.00 13.00
N ARG A 17 -3.66 -13.08 13.23
CA ARG A 17 -2.55 -13.06 14.20
C ARG A 17 -1.40 -12.15 13.76
N GLU A 18 -1.07 -12.18 12.49
CA GLU A 18 -0.04 -11.33 11.87
C GLU A 18 -0.48 -9.87 11.84
N ALA A 19 -1.76 -9.61 11.53
CA ALA A 19 -2.34 -8.26 11.56
C ALA A 19 -2.34 -7.67 12.97
N GLN A 20 -2.70 -8.48 13.98
CA GLN A 20 -2.62 -8.07 15.38
C GLN A 20 -1.18 -7.74 15.79
N TYR A 21 -0.22 -8.56 15.37
CA TYR A 21 1.18 -8.30 15.64
C TYR A 21 1.68 -7.00 14.99
N LEU A 22 1.28 -6.73 13.73
CA LEU A 22 1.57 -5.44 13.08
C LEU A 22 0.98 -4.26 13.83
N ARG A 23 -0.29 -4.36 14.28
CA ARG A 23 -0.93 -3.35 15.12
C ARG A 23 -0.05 -3.04 16.34
N GLU A 24 0.34 -4.06 17.08
CA GLU A 24 1.17 -3.92 18.29
C GLU A 24 2.55 -3.30 18.00
N GLN A 25 3.16 -3.63 16.83
CA GLN A 25 4.44 -3.01 16.47
C GLN A 25 4.28 -1.54 16.10
N ILE A 26 3.23 -1.16 15.35
CA ILE A 26 2.92 0.24 15.02
C ILE A 26 2.69 1.06 16.29
N GLU A 27 1.93 0.53 17.25
CA GLU A 27 1.65 1.18 18.54
C GLU A 27 2.92 1.41 19.37
N LYS A 28 3.92 0.54 19.26
CA LYS A 28 5.24 0.74 19.92
C LYS A 28 6.02 1.92 19.35
N PHE A 29 5.77 2.32 18.10
CA PHE A 29 6.32 3.55 17.51
C PHE A 29 5.58 4.81 17.94
N GLY A 30 4.50 4.68 18.74
CA GLY A 30 3.67 5.81 19.17
C GLY A 30 2.60 6.22 18.17
N ASP A 31 2.43 5.44 17.10
CA ASP A 31 1.40 5.64 16.08
C ASP A 31 0.16 4.80 16.38
N LYS A 32 -0.94 5.06 15.68
CA LYS A 32 -2.18 4.29 15.77
C LYS A 32 -2.30 3.35 14.58
N ALA A 33 -2.74 2.12 14.81
CA ALA A 33 -3.11 1.21 13.75
C ALA A 33 -4.64 1.25 13.51
N LEU A 34 -5.04 1.29 12.25
CA LEU A 34 -6.43 1.14 11.79
C LEU A 34 -6.51 -0.13 10.95
N VAL A 35 -7.08 -1.18 11.51
CA VAL A 35 -7.15 -2.49 10.85
C VAL A 35 -8.38 -2.61 9.97
N VAL A 36 -8.16 -2.87 8.68
CA VAL A 36 -9.20 -3.06 7.67
C VAL A 36 -9.22 -4.52 7.26
N ASP A 37 -10.38 -5.18 7.47
CA ASP A 37 -10.57 -6.59 7.13
C ASP A 37 -11.04 -6.76 5.69
N THR A 38 -10.28 -7.51 4.92
CA THR A 38 -10.64 -7.93 3.56
C THR A 38 -10.89 -9.44 3.45
N GLY A 39 -11.03 -10.14 4.59
CA GLY A 39 -11.42 -11.54 4.65
C GLY A 39 -12.87 -11.76 4.20
N VAL A 40 -13.20 -12.98 3.78
CA VAL A 40 -14.54 -13.29 3.25
C VAL A 40 -15.18 -14.49 3.99
N THR A 41 -14.49 -15.62 4.12
CA THR A 41 -15.12 -16.89 4.48
C THR A 41 -15.00 -17.28 5.95
N GLY A 42 -13.86 -17.06 6.58
CA GLY A 42 -13.60 -17.44 7.98
C GLY A 42 -14.00 -16.37 9.00
N ALA A 43 -13.95 -16.69 10.27
CA ALA A 43 -14.06 -15.67 11.33
C ALA A 43 -12.76 -14.85 11.40
N PRO A 44 -12.83 -13.53 11.66
CA PRO A 44 -11.64 -12.71 11.81
C PRO A 44 -10.84 -13.13 13.06
N GLY A 45 -9.54 -13.35 12.90
CA GLY A 45 -8.65 -13.78 13.99
C GLY A 45 -8.19 -12.63 14.90
N THR A 46 -8.62 -11.39 14.64
CA THR A 46 -8.47 -10.21 15.50
C THR A 46 -9.58 -9.22 15.22
N HIS A 47 -9.78 -8.24 16.10
CA HIS A 47 -10.83 -7.24 15.93
C HIS A 47 -10.45 -6.20 14.86
N PRO A 48 -11.24 -6.03 13.79
CA PRO A 48 -11.05 -4.98 12.80
C PRO A 48 -11.62 -3.64 13.27
N ASP A 49 -11.03 -2.53 12.83
CA ASP A 49 -11.61 -1.18 12.96
C ASP A 49 -12.58 -0.89 11.80
N VAL A 50 -12.33 -1.50 10.65
CA VAL A 50 -13.24 -1.52 9.49
C VAL A 50 -13.54 -2.97 9.16
N THR A 51 -14.81 -3.37 9.32
CA THR A 51 -15.22 -4.76 9.14
C THR A 51 -15.31 -5.14 7.67
N ARG A 52 -15.19 -6.42 7.37
CA ARG A 52 -15.34 -6.95 6.01
C ARG A 52 -16.73 -6.71 5.43
N GLU A 53 -17.76 -6.64 6.27
CA GLU A 53 -19.11 -6.27 5.86
C GLU A 53 -19.14 -4.82 5.33
N ALA A 54 -18.52 -3.90 6.06
CA ALA A 54 -18.39 -2.51 5.62
C ALA A 54 -17.55 -2.37 4.35
N VAL A 55 -16.49 -3.18 4.20
CA VAL A 55 -15.68 -3.22 2.98
C VAL A 55 -16.48 -3.76 1.80
N ALA A 56 -17.21 -4.86 1.97
CA ALA A 56 -18.05 -5.45 0.94
C ALA A 56 -19.15 -4.48 0.47
N GLU A 57 -19.83 -3.84 1.41
CA GLU A 57 -20.87 -2.82 1.13
C GLU A 57 -20.29 -1.64 0.33
N ALA A 58 -19.15 -1.11 0.75
CA ALA A 58 -18.46 -0.04 0.02
C ALA A 58 -18.03 -0.50 -1.39
N GLY A 59 -17.76 -1.79 -1.58
CA GLY A 59 -17.47 -2.43 -2.87
C GLY A 59 -18.68 -2.61 -3.75
N GLY A 60 -19.89 -2.37 -3.23
CA GLY A 60 -21.14 -2.42 -3.99
C GLY A 60 -21.89 -3.77 -3.91
N MET A 61 -21.46 -4.68 -3.04
CA MET A 61 -22.15 -5.96 -2.83
C MET A 61 -22.07 -6.36 -1.36
N PRO A 62 -23.22 -6.55 -0.65
CA PRO A 62 -23.22 -7.03 0.72
C PRO A 62 -22.48 -8.37 0.87
N LEU A 63 -21.73 -8.53 1.96
CA LEU A 63 -20.97 -9.76 2.23
C LEU A 63 -21.85 -11.01 2.19
N ALA A 64 -23.07 -10.94 2.74
CA ALA A 64 -24.03 -12.03 2.73
C ALA A 64 -24.31 -12.54 1.32
N LYS A 65 -24.41 -11.64 0.33
CA LYS A 65 -24.62 -12.01 -1.08
C LYS A 65 -23.39 -12.68 -1.70
N ILE A 66 -22.18 -12.24 -1.31
CA ILE A 66 -20.94 -12.88 -1.73
C ILE A 66 -20.88 -14.32 -1.18
N LEU A 67 -21.38 -14.54 0.05
CA LEU A 67 -21.35 -15.84 0.73
C LEU A 67 -22.41 -16.83 0.23
N GLU A 68 -23.44 -16.40 -0.51
CA GLU A 68 -24.39 -17.32 -1.16
C GLU A 68 -23.69 -18.21 -2.20
N HIS A 69 -22.73 -17.65 -2.94
CA HIS A 69 -21.93 -18.37 -3.94
C HIS A 69 -20.47 -17.88 -3.86
N PRO A 70 -19.72 -18.28 -2.81
CA PRO A 70 -18.41 -17.75 -2.55
C PRO A 70 -17.41 -18.17 -3.64
N SER A 71 -17.08 -17.24 -4.53
CA SER A 71 -16.03 -17.41 -5.51
C SER A 71 -15.03 -16.23 -5.42
N ARG A 72 -13.78 -16.54 -5.74
CA ARG A 72 -12.71 -15.53 -5.72
C ARG A 72 -12.90 -14.47 -6.79
N GLU A 73 -13.44 -14.87 -7.93
CA GLU A 73 -13.72 -14.02 -9.08
C GLU A 73 -14.73 -12.94 -8.74
N VAL A 74 -15.68 -13.23 -7.84
CA VAL A 74 -16.68 -12.27 -7.36
C VAL A 74 -16.15 -11.50 -6.14
N ALA A 75 -15.66 -12.22 -5.13
CA ALA A 75 -15.27 -11.62 -3.86
C ALA A 75 -14.07 -10.65 -3.99
N ALA A 76 -13.01 -11.06 -4.70
CA ALA A 76 -11.78 -10.29 -4.73
C ALA A 76 -11.94 -8.88 -5.36
N PRO A 77 -12.64 -8.69 -6.49
CA PRO A 77 -12.92 -7.36 -7.03
C PRO A 77 -13.74 -6.48 -6.09
N VAL A 78 -14.79 -7.03 -5.45
CA VAL A 78 -15.66 -6.29 -4.53
C VAL A 78 -14.87 -5.82 -3.31
N MET A 79 -14.14 -6.73 -2.66
CA MET A 79 -13.33 -6.39 -1.47
C MET A 79 -12.21 -5.39 -1.80
N ALA A 80 -11.56 -5.55 -2.95
CA ALA A 80 -10.55 -4.60 -3.40
C ALA A 80 -11.11 -3.21 -3.68
N GLU A 81 -12.26 -3.13 -4.33
CA GLU A 81 -12.95 -1.87 -4.63
C GLU A 81 -13.41 -1.18 -3.34
N GLY A 82 -14.01 -1.93 -2.42
CA GLY A 82 -14.47 -1.39 -1.14
C GLY A 82 -13.33 -0.88 -0.27
N ALA A 83 -12.27 -1.66 -0.13
CA ALA A 83 -11.08 -1.24 0.58
C ALA A 83 -10.43 0.01 -0.07
N THR A 84 -10.39 0.06 -1.40
CA THR A 84 -9.89 1.24 -2.13
C THR A 84 -10.69 2.49 -1.79
N LYS A 85 -12.03 2.44 -1.91
CA LYS A 85 -12.90 3.58 -1.59
C LYS A 85 -12.74 4.07 -0.16
N ILE A 86 -12.70 3.14 0.80
CA ILE A 86 -12.56 3.47 2.22
C ILE A 86 -11.20 4.12 2.49
N VAL A 87 -10.11 3.48 2.07
CA VAL A 87 -8.76 3.94 2.40
C VAL A 87 -8.42 5.26 1.69
N THR A 88 -8.79 5.42 0.41
CA THR A 88 -8.55 6.67 -0.31
C THR A 88 -9.35 7.84 0.27
N ARG A 89 -10.60 7.60 0.70
CA ARG A 89 -11.40 8.60 1.41
C ARG A 89 -10.73 9.00 2.73
N LEU A 90 -10.32 8.04 3.56
CA LEU A 90 -9.64 8.33 4.83
C LEU A 90 -8.33 9.08 4.63
N ALA A 91 -7.57 8.76 3.58
CA ALA A 91 -6.34 9.47 3.22
C ALA A 91 -6.64 10.92 2.78
N ALA A 92 -7.64 11.13 1.94
CA ALA A 92 -8.06 12.46 1.50
C ALA A 92 -8.58 13.34 2.65
N GLU A 93 -9.20 12.73 3.66
CA GLU A 93 -9.66 13.40 4.89
C GLU A 93 -8.52 13.62 5.92
N GLY A 94 -7.27 13.21 5.62
CA GLY A 94 -6.14 13.30 6.55
C GLY A 94 -6.29 12.43 7.80
N LYS A 95 -7.15 11.41 7.78
CA LYS A 95 -7.40 10.50 8.91
C LYS A 95 -6.40 9.35 8.98
N VAL A 96 -5.74 9.03 7.86
CA VAL A 96 -4.68 8.02 7.79
C VAL A 96 -3.46 8.58 7.06
N HIS A 97 -2.27 8.09 7.42
CA HIS A 97 -0.98 8.68 7.04
C HIS A 97 -0.03 7.67 6.40
N GLY A 98 -0.43 6.42 6.31
CA GLY A 98 0.32 5.34 5.68
C GLY A 98 -0.51 4.06 5.63
N ILE A 99 -0.06 3.11 4.82
CA ILE A 99 -0.65 1.78 4.70
C ILE A 99 0.42 0.71 4.71
N VAL A 100 0.21 -0.33 5.52
CA VAL A 100 0.97 -1.58 5.47
C VAL A 100 0.01 -2.73 5.23
N ALA A 101 0.41 -3.66 4.38
CA ALA A 101 -0.34 -4.86 4.09
C ALA A 101 0.57 -6.08 4.02
N MET A 102 -0.04 -7.28 4.10
CA MET A 102 0.70 -8.53 3.97
C MET A 102 -0.13 -9.57 3.22
N GLY A 103 0.56 -10.43 2.46
CA GLY A 103 -0.13 -11.54 1.80
C GLY A 103 0.72 -12.35 0.84
N GLY A 104 0.17 -13.48 0.42
CA GLY A 104 0.59 -14.21 -0.76
C GLY A 104 0.07 -13.53 -2.03
N THR A 105 0.02 -14.23 -3.16
CA THR A 105 -0.35 -13.68 -4.47
C THR A 105 -1.64 -12.86 -4.42
N GLN A 106 -2.71 -13.40 -3.84
CA GLN A 106 -4.02 -12.74 -3.81
C GLN A 106 -4.04 -11.52 -2.87
N GLY A 107 -3.49 -11.67 -1.65
CA GLY A 107 -3.37 -10.55 -0.73
C GLY A 107 -2.51 -9.43 -1.29
N THR A 108 -1.43 -9.78 -2.00
CA THR A 108 -0.59 -8.81 -2.72
C THR A 108 -1.38 -8.09 -3.81
N THR A 109 -2.12 -8.82 -4.64
CA THR A 109 -2.91 -8.24 -5.74
C THR A 109 -4.00 -7.29 -5.22
N LEU A 110 -4.73 -7.69 -4.19
CA LEU A 110 -5.75 -6.85 -3.58
C LEU A 110 -5.13 -5.61 -2.95
N SER A 111 -4.12 -5.80 -2.10
CA SER A 111 -3.53 -4.70 -1.32
C SER A 111 -2.81 -3.69 -2.20
N THR A 112 -2.09 -4.14 -3.22
CA THR A 112 -1.40 -3.22 -4.14
C THR A 112 -2.39 -2.47 -5.04
N LYS A 113 -3.56 -3.03 -5.36
CA LYS A 113 -4.65 -2.27 -6.02
C LYS A 113 -5.09 -1.09 -5.16
N VAL A 114 -5.27 -1.29 -3.84
CA VAL A 114 -5.57 -0.21 -2.90
C VAL A 114 -4.42 0.80 -2.84
N MET A 115 -3.19 0.33 -2.70
CA MET A 115 -1.99 1.17 -2.62
C MET A 115 -1.78 2.03 -3.86
N ARG A 116 -2.02 1.49 -5.05
CA ARG A 116 -1.88 2.22 -6.32
C ARG A 116 -2.89 3.34 -6.50
N ALA A 117 -4.02 3.30 -5.81
CA ALA A 117 -5.02 4.36 -5.82
C ALA A 117 -4.66 5.54 -4.90
N LEU A 118 -3.68 5.37 -4.00
CA LEU A 118 -3.22 6.42 -3.10
C LEU A 118 -2.24 7.38 -3.80
N PRO A 119 -2.12 8.63 -3.35
CA PRO A 119 -1.21 9.62 -3.94
C PRO A 119 0.26 9.17 -3.95
N TYR A 120 1.07 9.73 -4.84
CA TYR A 120 2.53 9.66 -4.75
C TYR A 120 3.01 10.26 -3.43
N GLY A 121 4.03 9.63 -2.83
CA GLY A 121 4.57 10.06 -1.54
C GLY A 121 3.78 9.59 -0.33
N PHE A 122 2.53 9.09 -0.50
CA PHE A 122 1.82 8.46 0.60
C PHE A 122 2.52 7.15 1.00
N PRO A 123 2.89 6.93 2.27
CA PRO A 123 3.62 5.75 2.73
C PRO A 123 2.89 4.43 2.42
N LYS A 124 3.51 3.53 1.64
CA LYS A 124 2.94 2.25 1.18
C LYS A 124 3.97 1.14 1.36
N VAL A 125 3.68 0.17 2.22
CA VAL A 125 4.54 -0.99 2.47
C VAL A 125 3.76 -2.28 2.29
N MET A 126 4.18 -3.13 1.36
CA MET A 126 3.59 -4.45 1.10
C MET A 126 4.56 -5.56 1.47
N VAL A 127 4.25 -6.34 2.52
CA VAL A 127 4.98 -7.57 2.86
C VAL A 127 4.39 -8.72 2.03
N SER A 128 5.19 -9.27 1.12
CA SER A 128 4.70 -10.22 0.13
C SER A 128 5.60 -11.43 -0.03
N THR A 129 5.00 -12.62 -0.15
CA THR A 129 5.71 -13.83 -0.57
C THR A 129 6.19 -13.75 -2.02
N MET A 130 5.62 -12.82 -2.80
CA MET A 130 5.92 -12.65 -4.23
C MET A 130 7.04 -11.61 -4.50
N ALA A 131 7.50 -10.91 -3.46
CA ALA A 131 8.43 -9.80 -3.63
C ALA A 131 9.89 -10.21 -3.94
N SER A 132 10.18 -11.51 -4.03
CA SER A 132 11.48 -12.02 -4.51
C SER A 132 11.56 -12.17 -6.04
N GLY A 133 10.43 -11.97 -6.74
CA GLY A 133 10.35 -12.12 -8.19
C GLY A 133 10.04 -10.79 -8.90
N ASN A 134 9.45 -10.89 -10.10
CA ASN A 134 9.00 -9.72 -10.84
C ASN A 134 7.81 -9.05 -10.15
N VAL A 135 8.03 -7.87 -9.60
CA VAL A 135 7.01 -7.09 -8.87
C VAL A 135 6.27 -6.09 -9.76
N ALA A 136 6.68 -5.89 -11.00
CA ALA A 136 6.10 -4.90 -11.92
C ALA A 136 4.57 -4.98 -12.02
N PRO A 137 3.91 -6.17 -12.08
CA PRO A 137 2.45 -6.26 -12.17
C PRO A 137 1.71 -5.68 -10.96
N TRP A 138 2.36 -5.64 -9.79
CA TRP A 138 1.77 -5.13 -8.55
C TRP A 138 2.12 -3.67 -8.27
N VAL A 139 3.34 -3.26 -8.61
CA VAL A 139 3.83 -1.89 -8.39
C VAL A 139 3.35 -0.96 -9.49
N ASP A 140 3.35 -1.44 -10.75
CA ASP A 140 3.04 -0.62 -11.93
C ASP A 140 3.93 0.64 -11.93
N ILE A 141 3.37 1.80 -12.12
CA ILE A 141 4.08 3.10 -12.08
C ILE A 141 4.00 3.78 -10.70
N ARG A 142 3.69 3.07 -9.64
CA ARG A 142 3.48 3.62 -8.29
C ARG A 142 4.63 3.34 -7.34
N ASP A 143 4.84 4.24 -6.41
CA ASP A 143 5.86 4.21 -5.35
C ASP A 143 5.48 3.23 -4.21
N VAL A 144 5.26 1.95 -4.52
CA VAL A 144 4.96 0.91 -3.54
C VAL A 144 6.26 0.25 -3.08
N THR A 145 6.52 0.27 -1.77
CA THR A 145 7.63 -0.47 -1.18
C THR A 145 7.26 -1.94 -1.02
N MET A 146 7.92 -2.81 -1.78
CA MET A 146 7.73 -4.26 -1.70
C MET A 146 8.79 -4.87 -0.78
N MET A 147 8.34 -5.54 0.28
CA MET A 147 9.20 -6.23 1.24
C MET A 147 8.97 -7.74 1.14
N PHE A 148 10.04 -8.49 0.82
CA PHE A 148 9.96 -9.95 0.75
C PHE A 148 9.77 -10.56 2.13
N SER A 149 8.77 -11.43 2.27
CA SER A 149 8.44 -12.07 3.54
C SER A 149 9.43 -13.15 3.96
N VAL A 150 10.30 -13.60 3.05
CA VAL A 150 11.30 -14.68 3.21
C VAL A 150 10.66 -16.03 3.48
N THR A 151 9.72 -16.10 4.41
CA THR A 151 8.92 -17.28 4.72
C THR A 151 7.49 -17.11 4.24
N ASP A 152 6.73 -18.19 4.18
CA ASP A 152 5.29 -18.06 4.01
C ASP A 152 4.68 -17.31 5.20
N ILE A 153 3.63 -16.52 4.92
CA ILE A 153 2.91 -15.76 5.93
C ILE A 153 1.86 -16.69 6.55
N MET A 154 2.34 -17.57 7.42
CA MET A 154 1.53 -18.57 8.12
C MET A 154 2.04 -18.72 9.55
N GLY A 155 1.47 -17.92 10.45
CA GLY A 155 1.87 -17.84 11.85
C GLY A 155 3.09 -16.93 12.09
N LEU A 156 3.33 -16.67 13.36
CA LEU A 156 4.35 -15.72 13.83
C LEU A 156 5.65 -16.45 14.22
N ASN A 157 6.34 -17.05 13.26
CA ASN A 157 7.69 -17.57 13.48
C ASN A 157 8.70 -16.42 13.69
N PRO A 158 9.92 -16.69 14.20
CA PRO A 158 10.91 -15.65 14.50
C PRO A 158 11.27 -14.76 13.30
N VAL A 159 11.36 -15.32 12.09
CA VAL A 159 11.65 -14.57 10.86
C VAL A 159 10.49 -13.64 10.53
N MET A 160 9.25 -14.16 10.53
CA MET A 160 8.05 -13.36 10.24
C MET A 160 7.88 -12.22 11.24
N ARG A 161 8.09 -12.46 12.54
CA ARG A 161 8.07 -11.40 13.56
C ARG A 161 9.05 -10.27 13.22
N LYS A 162 10.29 -10.61 12.82
CA LYS A 162 11.30 -9.61 12.47
C LYS A 162 10.92 -8.82 11.20
N ILE A 163 10.42 -9.49 10.17
CA ILE A 163 9.98 -8.87 8.92
C ILE A 163 8.81 -7.92 9.16
N LEU A 164 7.78 -8.37 9.89
CA LEU A 164 6.61 -7.53 10.20
C LEU A 164 6.97 -6.33 11.09
N ALA A 165 7.88 -6.51 12.07
CA ALA A 165 8.38 -5.39 12.87
C ALA A 165 9.15 -4.37 12.01
N ASN A 166 9.97 -4.84 11.06
CA ASN A 166 10.65 -3.96 10.10
C ASN A 166 9.65 -3.21 9.20
N ALA A 167 8.59 -3.89 8.74
CA ALA A 167 7.54 -3.27 7.93
C ALA A 167 6.78 -2.18 8.70
N ALA A 168 6.47 -2.43 9.99
CA ALA A 168 5.88 -1.43 10.87
C ALA A 168 6.82 -0.22 11.04
N GLY A 169 8.11 -0.46 11.34
CA GLY A 169 9.09 0.62 11.44
C GLY A 169 9.26 1.41 10.14
N ALA A 170 9.24 0.72 9.00
CA ALA A 170 9.33 1.37 7.69
C ALA A 170 8.13 2.31 7.45
N VAL A 171 6.89 1.82 7.61
CA VAL A 171 5.70 2.63 7.33
C VAL A 171 5.54 3.78 8.33
N CYS A 172 5.83 3.58 9.62
CA CYS A 172 5.81 4.62 10.64
C CYS A 172 6.89 5.68 10.37
N GLY A 173 8.13 5.25 10.04
CA GLY A 173 9.20 6.16 9.66
C GLY A 173 8.86 6.99 8.43
N MET A 174 8.33 6.37 7.37
CA MET A 174 7.86 7.07 6.18
C MET A 174 6.74 8.07 6.49
N ALA A 175 5.79 7.71 7.37
CA ALA A 175 4.69 8.58 7.77
C ALA A 175 5.13 9.77 8.62
N GLY A 176 6.29 9.67 9.27
CA GLY A 176 6.92 10.74 10.04
C GLY A 176 7.76 11.71 9.21
N VAL A 177 8.01 11.41 7.93
CA VAL A 177 8.80 12.28 7.04
C VAL A 177 7.94 13.45 6.58
N GLU A 178 8.37 14.66 6.89
CA GLU A 178 7.71 15.90 6.44
C GLU A 178 8.60 16.58 5.39
N VAL A 179 8.15 16.55 4.15
CA VAL A 179 8.79 17.24 3.03
C VAL A 179 7.76 18.17 2.40
N THR A 180 8.06 19.47 2.43
CA THR A 180 7.27 20.44 1.69
C THR A 180 7.70 20.40 0.23
N LEU A 181 6.84 19.89 -0.64
CA LEU A 181 7.05 20.00 -2.08
C LEU A 181 6.69 21.42 -2.50
N GLU A 182 7.69 22.21 -2.83
CA GLU A 182 7.46 23.53 -3.39
C GLU A 182 6.72 23.41 -4.73
N ARG A 183 5.55 24.02 -4.80
CA ARG A 183 4.78 24.08 -6.04
C ARG A 183 5.47 25.11 -6.94
N ARG A 184 6.13 24.65 -7.99
CA ARG A 184 6.73 25.52 -8.99
C ARG A 184 5.67 25.92 -10.00
N GLU A 185 5.62 27.21 -10.37
CA GLU A 185 4.67 27.74 -11.36
C GLU A 185 5.10 27.53 -12.81
N LYS A 186 6.28 26.91 -13.01
CA LYS A 186 6.83 26.67 -14.36
C LYS A 186 6.12 25.51 -15.05
N PRO A 187 5.90 25.59 -16.37
CA PRO A 187 5.40 24.47 -17.13
C PRO A 187 6.35 23.26 -17.02
N LEU A 188 5.78 22.07 -16.80
CA LEU A 188 6.52 20.83 -16.59
C LEU A 188 6.69 20.04 -17.88
N VAL A 189 7.92 19.61 -18.17
CA VAL A 189 8.26 18.72 -19.29
C VAL A 189 8.78 17.39 -18.76
N ALA A 190 8.15 16.31 -19.18
CA ALA A 190 8.60 14.94 -18.89
C ALA A 190 9.60 14.47 -19.95
N ILE A 191 10.75 13.97 -19.53
CA ILE A 191 11.80 13.39 -20.39
C ILE A 191 11.90 11.91 -20.05
N THR A 192 11.73 11.03 -21.03
CA THR A 192 11.99 9.58 -20.85
C THR A 192 13.35 9.22 -21.40
N THR A 193 14.16 8.48 -20.61
CA THR A 193 15.51 8.10 -21.00
C THR A 193 15.88 6.69 -20.55
N VAL A 194 16.87 6.12 -21.19
CA VAL A 194 17.62 4.92 -20.77
C VAL A 194 19.10 5.24 -20.67
N GLY A 195 19.91 4.39 -20.04
CA GLY A 195 21.31 4.66 -19.75
C GLY A 195 22.13 5.20 -20.93
N ILE A 196 21.94 4.65 -22.13
CA ILE A 196 22.66 5.05 -23.35
C ILE A 196 22.26 6.44 -23.89
N THR A 197 21.11 6.98 -23.50
CA THR A 197 20.62 8.30 -23.93
C THR A 197 20.70 9.34 -22.82
N THR A 198 21.27 9.02 -21.66
CA THR A 198 21.32 9.89 -20.47
C THR A 198 21.94 11.26 -20.77
N GLN A 199 23.08 11.30 -21.49
CA GLN A 199 23.76 12.57 -21.82
C GLN A 199 22.89 13.47 -22.70
N GLY A 200 22.16 12.91 -23.66
CA GLY A 200 21.23 13.65 -24.50
C GLY A 200 20.04 14.18 -23.69
N ALA A 201 19.48 13.36 -22.78
CA ALA A 201 18.41 13.76 -21.90
C ALA A 201 18.83 14.87 -20.94
N MET A 202 20.03 14.79 -20.36
CA MET A 202 20.59 15.85 -19.51
C MET A 202 20.75 17.17 -20.28
N LYS A 203 21.27 17.10 -21.52
CA LYS A 203 21.41 18.30 -22.35
C LYS A 203 20.06 18.91 -22.74
N ALA A 204 19.06 18.07 -23.03
CA ALA A 204 17.70 18.54 -23.27
C ALA A 204 17.10 19.20 -22.03
N ALA A 205 17.30 18.64 -20.84
CA ALA A 205 16.85 19.23 -19.58
C ALA A 205 17.48 20.63 -19.36
N GLU A 206 18.80 20.78 -19.53
CA GLU A 206 19.49 22.06 -19.42
C GLU A 206 18.90 23.14 -20.35
N VAL A 207 18.62 22.78 -21.60
CA VAL A 207 18.05 23.71 -22.59
C VAL A 207 16.63 24.11 -22.22
N LEU A 208 15.82 23.17 -21.77
CA LEU A 208 14.44 23.41 -21.35
C LEU A 208 14.37 24.27 -20.07
N GLU A 209 15.22 23.98 -19.11
CA GLU A 209 15.31 24.72 -17.86
C GLU A 209 15.78 26.18 -18.10
N ALA A 210 16.75 26.38 -18.99
CA ALA A 210 17.17 27.70 -19.43
C ALA A 210 16.04 28.47 -20.17
N ALA A 211 15.14 27.76 -20.85
CA ALA A 211 13.95 28.31 -21.48
C ALA A 211 12.76 28.55 -20.51
N GLY A 212 12.94 28.27 -19.21
CA GLY A 212 11.93 28.54 -18.19
C GLY A 212 10.98 27.40 -17.88
N TYR A 213 11.27 26.19 -18.36
CA TYR A 213 10.51 24.98 -18.00
C TYR A 213 11.07 24.31 -16.75
N GLU A 214 10.28 23.47 -16.11
CA GLU A 214 10.72 22.48 -15.14
C GLU A 214 10.81 21.12 -15.83
N THR A 215 11.82 20.30 -15.51
CA THR A 215 11.97 18.98 -16.13
C THR A 215 11.89 17.86 -15.10
N ILE A 216 11.23 16.76 -15.45
CA ILE A 216 11.28 15.50 -14.71
C ILE A 216 11.71 14.40 -15.66
N THR A 217 12.79 13.68 -15.30
CA THR A 217 13.29 12.58 -16.11
C THR A 217 12.80 11.24 -15.58
N PHE A 218 12.18 10.46 -16.44
CA PHE A 218 11.70 9.11 -16.16
C PHE A 218 12.59 8.06 -16.83
N HIS A 219 12.84 6.96 -16.12
CA HIS A 219 13.50 5.81 -16.73
C HIS A 219 12.51 5.04 -17.62
N ALA A 220 12.89 4.72 -18.83
CA ALA A 220 12.11 3.83 -19.70
C ALA A 220 12.28 2.38 -19.24
N ILE A 221 11.17 1.68 -18.97
CA ILE A 221 11.07 0.27 -18.56
C ILE A 221 10.27 -0.53 -19.57
#